data_d6df904139989480cdf9fabb9fadbeba
#
_entry.id   d6df904139989480cdf9fabb9fadbeba
#
_cell.length_a   1.000
_cell.length_b   1.000
_cell.length_c   1.000
_cell.angle_alpha   90.00
_cell.angle_beta   90.00
_cell.angle_gamma   90.00
#
_symmetry.space_group_name_H-M   'P 1'
#
loop_
_entity.id
_entity.type
_entity.pdbx_description
1 polymer ?
#
loop_
_entity_poly.entity_id
_entity_poly.type
_entity_poly.pdbx_seq_one_letter_code
_entity_poly.pdbx_strand_id
1 'polypeptide(L)'
;VGIVKRYPVEIVMSSAVSVERRKIIRSYGAKVILTPAEEGTDGAIRLARSKVAGDPDKYFMPDQFANVGNYLAHYQSTALEIWQQTGGRIDYLVCAIGTSGTLMGLSRFLKVMKPDIRVVCAQPIRGHYIQGLKNMEEAIVPDIYDPSQIDMQEMVESEEAIAMAREIIAREAIFAG
;
A
#
# COMPACT_ATOMS: atom_id res chain seq x y z
N VAL A 1 11.59 5.21 12.60
CA VAL A 1 12.71 6.06 12.07
C VAL A 1 12.70 7.42 12.73
N GLY A 2 11.64 8.23 12.65
CA GLY A 2 11.59 9.60 13.17
C GLY A 2 12.04 9.72 14.63
N ILE A 3 11.50 8.90 15.53
CA ILE A 3 11.90 8.89 16.95
C ILE A 3 13.40 8.60 17.11
N VAL A 4 13.89 7.54 16.46
CA VAL A 4 15.31 7.13 16.55
C VAL A 4 16.25 8.21 16.01
N LYS A 5 15.81 8.91 14.98
CA LYS A 5 16.55 10.02 14.36
C LYS A 5 16.25 11.39 14.99
N ARG A 6 15.34 11.45 15.97
CA ARG A 6 14.89 12.68 16.64
C ARG A 6 14.30 13.74 15.70
N TYR A 7 13.68 13.30 14.61
CA TYR A 7 12.95 14.21 13.74
C TYR A 7 11.53 14.45 14.27
N PRO A 8 11.02 15.68 14.24
CA PRO A 8 9.60 15.94 14.40
C PRO A 8 8.82 15.25 13.25
N VAL A 9 7.78 14.51 13.61
CA VAL A 9 6.98 13.77 12.62
C VAL A 9 5.53 14.22 12.67
N GLU A 10 4.98 14.59 11.53
CA GLU A 10 3.55 14.81 11.35
C GLU A 10 2.99 13.71 10.44
N ILE A 11 1.91 13.07 10.88
CA ILE A 11 1.19 12.06 10.08
C ILE A 11 -0.18 12.60 9.75
N VAL A 12 -0.45 12.75 8.46
CA VAL A 12 -1.76 13.12 7.94
C VAL A 12 -2.52 11.85 7.56
N MET A 13 -3.73 11.68 8.05
CA MET A 13 -4.55 10.51 7.78
C MET A 13 -6.04 10.82 7.83
N SER A 14 -6.85 10.02 7.12
CA SER A 14 -8.30 10.11 7.20
C SER A 14 -8.82 9.80 8.61
N SER A 15 -9.88 10.49 9.02
CA SER A 15 -10.58 10.17 10.26
C SER A 15 -11.36 8.85 10.22
N ALA A 16 -11.45 8.20 9.06
CA ALA A 16 -11.98 6.84 8.92
C ALA A 16 -11.02 5.75 9.46
N VAL A 17 -9.73 6.08 9.68
CA VAL A 17 -8.77 5.09 10.24
C VAL A 17 -9.12 4.76 11.68
N SER A 18 -8.84 3.52 12.09
CA SER A 18 -9.14 3.02 13.43
C SER A 18 -8.52 3.89 14.55
N VAL A 19 -9.21 3.97 15.67
CA VAL A 19 -8.76 4.75 16.85
C VAL A 19 -7.45 4.18 17.40
N GLU A 20 -7.28 2.86 17.36
CA GLU A 20 -6.08 2.14 17.81
C GLU A 20 -4.86 2.61 17.03
N ARG A 21 -4.95 2.69 15.70
CA ARG A 21 -3.86 3.17 14.85
C ARG A 21 -3.45 4.60 15.20
N ARG A 22 -4.43 5.49 15.44
CA ARG A 22 -4.15 6.87 15.86
C ARG A 22 -3.46 6.93 17.23
N LYS A 23 -3.89 6.08 18.17
CA LYS A 23 -3.27 6.00 19.51
C LYS A 23 -1.82 5.50 19.43
N ILE A 24 -1.56 4.45 18.67
CA ILE A 24 -0.21 3.90 18.47
C ILE A 24 0.72 4.96 17.86
N ILE A 25 0.28 5.67 16.84
CA ILE A 25 1.10 6.69 16.17
C ILE A 25 1.42 7.84 17.15
N ARG A 26 0.44 8.28 17.94
CA ARG A 26 0.65 9.32 18.96
C ARG A 26 1.58 8.85 20.08
N SER A 27 1.51 7.59 20.50
CA SER A 27 2.40 7.06 21.54
C SER A 27 3.86 7.05 21.09
N TYR A 28 4.12 7.03 19.79
CA TYR A 28 5.45 7.24 19.23
C TYR A 28 5.87 8.72 19.14
N GLY A 29 5.07 9.64 19.68
CA GLY A 29 5.38 11.07 19.68
C GLY A 29 5.11 11.79 18.37
N ALA A 30 4.48 11.16 17.39
CA ALA A 30 4.10 11.83 16.17
C ALA A 30 2.83 12.69 16.35
N LYS A 31 2.80 13.86 15.72
CA LYS A 31 1.59 14.67 15.60
C LYS A 31 0.67 14.06 14.54
N VAL A 32 -0.56 13.73 14.92
CA VAL A 32 -1.58 13.20 14.02
C VAL A 32 -2.53 14.31 13.58
N ILE A 33 -2.64 14.53 12.29
CA ILE A 33 -3.56 15.46 11.64
C ILE A 33 -4.61 14.63 10.90
N LEU A 34 -5.89 14.87 11.21
CA LEU A 34 -6.99 14.11 10.60
C LEU A 34 -7.65 14.95 9.49
N THR A 35 -7.94 14.28 8.38
CA THR A 35 -8.79 14.80 7.30
C THR A 35 -10.20 14.22 7.40
N PRO A 36 -11.21 14.81 6.75
CA PRO A 36 -12.56 14.27 6.68
C PRO A 36 -12.61 12.81 6.24
N ALA A 37 -13.51 12.02 6.84
CA ALA A 37 -13.63 10.59 6.55
C ALA A 37 -14.02 10.32 5.09
N GLU A 38 -14.92 11.14 4.55
CA GLU A 38 -15.43 11.08 3.20
C GLU A 38 -14.37 11.32 2.12
N GLU A 39 -13.29 12.02 2.46
CA GLU A 39 -12.18 12.23 1.54
C GLU A 39 -11.20 11.05 1.48
N GLY A 40 -11.36 10.09 2.37
CA GLY A 40 -10.51 8.89 2.43
C GLY A 40 -9.02 9.20 2.54
N THR A 41 -8.21 8.34 1.96
CA THR A 41 -6.74 8.50 1.93
C THR A 41 -6.33 9.66 1.02
N ASP A 42 -7.10 9.96 -0.01
CA ASP A 42 -6.77 10.99 -1.01
C ASP A 42 -6.83 12.40 -0.41
N GLY A 43 -7.75 12.66 0.51
CA GLY A 43 -7.76 13.90 1.29
C GLY A 43 -6.48 14.08 2.11
N ALA A 44 -6.00 12.99 2.72
CA ALA A 44 -4.74 13.02 3.46
C ALA A 44 -3.53 13.29 2.55
N ILE A 45 -3.49 12.70 1.36
CA ILE A 45 -2.44 12.93 0.36
C ILE A 45 -2.44 14.40 -0.07
N ARG A 46 -3.61 14.94 -0.43
CA ARG A 46 -3.74 16.35 -0.84
C ARG A 46 -3.25 17.30 0.25
N LEU A 47 -3.69 17.09 1.49
CA LEU A 47 -3.27 17.93 2.61
C LEU A 47 -1.76 17.83 2.88
N ALA A 48 -1.18 16.64 2.87
CA ALA A 48 0.25 16.45 3.06
C ALA A 48 1.07 17.16 1.98
N ARG A 49 0.71 16.99 0.71
CA ARG A 49 1.35 17.67 -0.43
C ARG A 49 1.21 19.19 -0.33
N SER A 50 0.05 19.71 0.04
CA SER A 50 -0.19 21.15 0.23
C SER A 50 0.70 21.73 1.34
N LYS A 51 0.89 21.00 2.45
CA LYS A 51 1.78 21.45 3.55
C LYS A 51 3.23 21.55 3.09
N VAL A 52 3.71 20.58 2.34
CA VAL A 52 5.10 20.59 1.80
C VAL A 52 5.26 21.72 0.79
N ALA A 53 4.29 21.91 -0.12
CA ALA A 53 4.33 22.99 -1.10
C ALA A 53 4.29 24.38 -0.45
N GLY A 54 3.59 24.53 0.69
CA GLY A 54 3.48 25.80 1.42
C GLY A 54 4.73 26.17 2.23
N ASP A 55 5.55 25.19 2.62
CA ASP A 55 6.78 25.43 3.39
C ASP A 55 7.81 24.30 3.14
N PRO A 56 8.43 24.32 1.95
CA PRO A 56 9.33 23.23 1.53
C PRO A 56 10.65 23.18 2.32
N ASP A 57 11.04 24.28 2.95
CA ASP A 57 12.25 24.31 3.79
C ASP A 57 12.03 23.63 5.14
N LYS A 58 10.78 23.57 5.60
CA LYS A 58 10.40 22.97 6.88
C LYS A 58 10.02 21.51 6.76
N TYR A 59 9.36 21.11 5.67
CA TYR A 59 8.77 19.79 5.52
C TYR A 59 9.50 18.95 4.48
N PHE A 60 9.86 17.75 4.88
CA PHE A 60 10.27 16.67 3.97
C PHE A 60 9.20 15.59 3.94
N MET A 61 8.69 15.26 2.77
CA MET A 61 7.74 14.17 2.54
C MET A 61 8.42 13.04 1.77
N PRO A 62 8.54 11.82 2.34
CA PRO A 62 9.06 10.66 1.59
C PRO A 62 8.20 10.28 0.39
N ASP A 63 6.95 10.70 0.35
CA ASP A 63 5.91 10.45 -0.67
C ASP A 63 5.90 9.01 -1.21
N GLN A 64 5.31 8.11 -0.44
CA GLN A 64 5.20 6.69 -0.81
C GLN A 64 4.47 6.43 -2.14
N PHE A 65 3.75 7.43 -2.67
CA PHE A 65 3.01 7.30 -3.92
C PHE A 65 3.83 7.69 -5.15
N ALA A 66 4.90 8.47 -4.97
CA ALA A 66 5.77 8.95 -6.04
C ALA A 66 7.21 8.44 -5.93
N ASN A 67 7.67 8.10 -4.73
CA ASN A 67 9.05 7.72 -4.49
C ASN A 67 9.36 6.32 -5.02
N VAL A 68 10.26 6.25 -5.98
CA VAL A 68 10.74 4.99 -6.57
C VAL A 68 11.37 4.04 -5.56
N GLY A 69 11.92 4.55 -4.45
CA GLY A 69 12.43 3.76 -3.34
C GLY A 69 11.40 2.80 -2.75
N ASN A 70 10.11 3.12 -2.88
CA ASN A 70 9.04 2.25 -2.43
C ASN A 70 9.05 0.90 -3.17
N TYR A 71 8.98 0.89 -4.50
CA TYR A 71 9.02 -0.36 -5.25
C TYR A 71 10.42 -0.98 -5.32
N LEU A 72 11.48 -0.17 -5.31
CA LEU A 72 12.85 -0.68 -5.34
C LEU A 72 13.19 -1.51 -4.10
N ALA A 73 12.69 -1.14 -2.92
CA ALA A 73 12.86 -1.94 -1.71
C ALA A 73 12.29 -3.36 -1.91
N HIS A 74 11.11 -3.48 -2.49
CA HIS A 74 10.50 -4.79 -2.78
C HIS A 74 11.21 -5.54 -3.91
N TYR A 75 11.67 -4.83 -4.95
CA TYR A 75 12.44 -5.41 -6.03
C TYR A 75 13.75 -6.04 -5.53
N GLN A 76 14.47 -5.33 -4.64
CA GLN A 76 15.79 -5.72 -4.16
C GLN A 76 15.76 -6.73 -3.02
N SER A 77 14.66 -6.85 -2.27
CA SER A 77 14.55 -7.74 -1.12
C SER A 77 13.40 -8.72 -1.23
N THR A 78 12.15 -8.26 -1.09
CA THR A 78 10.95 -9.11 -1.00
C THR A 78 10.82 -10.05 -2.21
N ALA A 79 11.06 -9.55 -3.41
CA ALA A 79 10.98 -10.36 -4.63
C ALA A 79 12.04 -11.45 -4.68
N LEU A 80 13.27 -11.13 -4.25
CA LEU A 80 14.35 -12.10 -4.19
C LEU A 80 14.07 -13.18 -3.14
N GLU A 81 13.57 -12.81 -1.97
CA GLU A 81 13.17 -13.74 -0.93
C GLU A 81 12.08 -14.71 -1.42
N ILE A 82 11.03 -14.19 -2.06
CA ILE A 82 9.95 -15.00 -2.63
C ILE A 82 10.52 -15.97 -3.70
N TRP A 83 11.37 -15.47 -4.59
CA TRP A 83 12.01 -16.29 -5.64
C TRP A 83 12.82 -17.45 -5.04
N GLN A 84 13.62 -17.17 -4.02
CA GLN A 84 14.44 -18.17 -3.33
C GLN A 84 13.58 -19.20 -2.57
N GLN A 85 12.58 -18.73 -1.81
CA GLN A 85 11.69 -19.60 -1.02
C GLN A 85 10.85 -20.53 -1.87
N THR A 86 10.45 -20.09 -3.06
CA THR A 86 9.65 -20.91 -3.99
C THR A 86 10.51 -21.74 -4.94
N GLY A 87 11.83 -21.54 -4.95
CA GLY A 87 12.72 -22.16 -5.94
C GLY A 87 12.37 -21.77 -7.38
N GLY A 88 11.85 -20.55 -7.58
CA GLY A 88 11.39 -20.03 -8.88
C GLY A 88 10.12 -20.68 -9.41
N ARG A 89 9.43 -21.51 -8.66
CA ARG A 89 8.18 -22.18 -9.06
C ARG A 89 6.97 -21.33 -8.72
N ILE A 90 6.77 -20.27 -9.51
CA ILE A 90 5.68 -19.32 -9.36
C ILE A 90 5.01 -19.15 -10.72
N ASP A 91 3.72 -19.47 -10.81
CA ASP A 91 2.95 -19.26 -12.02
C ASP A 91 2.10 -17.98 -11.95
N TYR A 92 1.65 -17.63 -10.73
CA TYR A 92 0.86 -16.44 -10.47
C TYR A 92 1.42 -15.63 -9.32
N LEU A 93 1.51 -14.33 -9.51
CA LEU A 93 1.68 -13.34 -8.45
C LEU A 93 0.34 -12.64 -8.23
N VAL A 94 -0.27 -12.82 -7.06
CA VAL A 94 -1.51 -12.11 -6.68
C VAL A 94 -1.19 -11.10 -5.60
N CYS A 95 -1.43 -9.82 -5.86
CA CYS A 95 -1.20 -8.75 -4.90
C CYS A 95 -2.39 -7.79 -4.85
N ALA A 96 -2.80 -7.43 -3.64
CA ALA A 96 -3.69 -6.30 -3.44
C ALA A 96 -2.92 -4.97 -3.59
N ILE A 97 -3.62 -3.90 -4.00
CA ILE A 97 -2.99 -2.63 -4.34
C ILE A 97 -3.38 -1.50 -3.39
N GLY A 98 -2.36 -0.81 -2.86
CA GLY A 98 -2.49 0.45 -2.14
C GLY A 98 -1.62 1.53 -2.77
N THR A 99 -0.34 1.62 -2.40
CA THR A 99 0.63 2.51 -3.04
C THR A 99 1.22 1.95 -4.32
N SER A 100 0.89 0.73 -4.69
CA SER A 100 1.46 -0.09 -5.76
C SER A 100 2.91 -0.58 -5.54
N GLY A 101 3.62 -0.11 -4.53
CA GLY A 101 5.05 -0.42 -4.35
C GLY A 101 5.38 -1.90 -4.34
N THR A 102 4.65 -2.70 -3.55
CA THR A 102 4.83 -4.16 -3.49
C THR A 102 4.58 -4.81 -4.86
N LEU A 103 3.42 -4.53 -5.46
CA LEU A 103 3.03 -5.08 -6.75
C LEU A 103 4.06 -4.74 -7.84
N MET A 104 4.49 -3.47 -7.91
CA MET A 104 5.46 -3.00 -8.90
C MET A 104 6.86 -3.58 -8.69
N GLY A 105 7.31 -3.68 -7.44
CA GLY A 105 8.61 -4.27 -7.13
C GLY A 105 8.67 -5.75 -7.45
N LEU A 106 7.64 -6.50 -7.03
CA LEU A 106 7.56 -7.95 -7.27
C LEU A 106 7.38 -8.27 -8.76
N SER A 107 6.44 -7.60 -9.44
CA SER A 107 6.16 -7.88 -10.85
C SER A 107 7.37 -7.63 -11.75
N ARG A 108 8.06 -6.50 -11.56
CA ARG A 108 9.26 -6.16 -12.33
C ARG A 108 10.39 -7.16 -12.14
N PHE A 109 10.63 -7.62 -10.91
CA PHE A 109 11.65 -8.62 -10.65
C PHE A 109 11.24 -9.98 -11.21
N LEU A 110 10.03 -10.45 -10.88
CA LEU A 110 9.59 -11.79 -11.23
C LEU A 110 9.42 -11.98 -12.75
N LYS A 111 8.96 -10.95 -13.47
CA LYS A 111 8.89 -11.01 -14.95
C LYS A 111 10.27 -11.04 -15.62
N VAL A 112 11.31 -10.51 -14.99
CA VAL A 112 12.70 -10.68 -15.48
C VAL A 112 13.16 -12.12 -15.27
N MET A 113 12.84 -12.72 -14.12
CA MET A 113 13.26 -14.08 -13.78
C MET A 113 12.43 -15.17 -14.50
N LYS A 114 11.15 -14.91 -14.69
CA LYS A 114 10.19 -15.82 -15.35
C LYS A 114 9.19 -15.00 -16.17
N PRO A 115 9.46 -14.76 -17.47
CA PRO A 115 8.64 -13.87 -18.32
C PRO A 115 7.18 -14.28 -18.49
N ASP A 116 6.87 -15.55 -18.31
CA ASP A 116 5.52 -16.13 -18.44
C ASP A 116 4.69 -16.09 -17.15
N ILE A 117 5.24 -15.53 -16.06
CA ILE A 117 4.47 -15.34 -14.80
C ILE A 117 3.27 -14.45 -15.04
N ARG A 118 2.13 -14.82 -14.47
CA ARG A 118 0.91 -14.02 -14.51
C ARG A 118 0.80 -13.15 -13.27
N VAL A 119 0.68 -11.85 -13.47
CA VAL A 119 0.53 -10.85 -12.41
C VAL A 119 -0.93 -10.43 -12.29
N VAL A 120 -1.52 -10.70 -11.14
CA VAL A 120 -2.91 -10.37 -10.81
C VAL A 120 -2.94 -9.25 -9.77
N CYS A 121 -3.60 -8.16 -10.12
CA CYS A 121 -3.85 -7.04 -9.20
C CYS A 121 -5.24 -7.19 -8.60
N ALA A 122 -5.33 -7.44 -7.30
CA ALA A 122 -6.59 -7.43 -6.57
C ALA A 122 -6.88 -6.03 -6.03
N GLN A 123 -8.10 -5.53 -6.26
CA GLN A 123 -8.53 -4.22 -5.76
C GLN A 123 -10.01 -4.23 -5.38
N PRO A 124 -10.44 -3.36 -4.45
CA PRO A 124 -11.86 -3.27 -4.11
C PRO A 124 -12.68 -2.83 -5.32
N ILE A 125 -13.91 -3.32 -5.44
CA ILE A 125 -14.85 -2.78 -6.42
C ILE A 125 -15.15 -1.30 -6.12
N ARG A 126 -15.65 -0.55 -7.09
CA ARG A 126 -16.01 0.87 -6.93
C ARG A 126 -17.02 1.07 -5.81
N GLY A 127 -16.80 2.11 -5.02
CA GLY A 127 -17.65 2.44 -3.87
C GLY A 127 -17.40 1.58 -2.62
N HIS A 128 -16.54 0.56 -2.69
CA HIS A 128 -16.15 -0.26 -1.55
C HIS A 128 -14.88 0.25 -0.87
N TYR A 129 -14.82 0.10 0.45
CA TYR A 129 -13.69 0.53 1.23
C TYR A 129 -13.06 -0.64 1.98
N ILE A 130 -11.85 -1.02 1.56
CA ILE A 130 -10.98 -1.92 2.30
C ILE A 130 -9.78 -1.10 2.79
N GLN A 131 -9.59 -1.04 4.10
CA GLN A 131 -8.59 -0.18 4.71
C GLN A 131 -7.17 -0.50 4.22
N GLY A 132 -6.53 0.50 3.59
CA GLY A 132 -5.19 0.38 3.03
C GLY A 132 -5.14 0.01 1.56
N LEU A 133 -6.25 -0.41 0.96
CA LEU A 133 -6.35 -0.70 -0.46
C LEU A 133 -6.99 0.45 -1.23
N LYS A 134 -6.79 0.45 -2.53
CA LYS A 134 -7.32 1.46 -3.45
C LYS A 134 -7.95 0.79 -4.68
N ASN A 135 -9.03 1.38 -5.17
CA ASN A 135 -9.49 1.18 -6.52
C ASN A 135 -8.82 2.23 -7.42
N MET A 136 -8.12 1.80 -8.46
CA MET A 136 -7.34 2.71 -9.32
C MET A 136 -8.19 3.59 -10.24
N GLU A 137 -9.49 3.31 -10.36
CA GLU A 137 -10.43 4.15 -11.12
C GLU A 137 -11.00 5.30 -10.28
N GLU A 138 -10.98 5.20 -8.94
CA GLU A 138 -11.58 6.18 -8.03
C GLU A 138 -10.55 7.00 -7.25
N ALA A 139 -9.36 6.42 -7.01
CA ALA A 139 -8.33 7.01 -6.17
C ALA A 139 -7.30 7.81 -6.96
N ILE A 140 -6.56 8.68 -6.27
CA ILE A 140 -5.33 9.25 -6.82
C ILE A 140 -4.38 8.11 -7.17
N VAL A 141 -4.13 7.94 -8.47
CA VAL A 141 -3.22 6.90 -8.97
C VAL A 141 -1.79 7.23 -8.54
N PRO A 142 -1.06 6.27 -7.94
CA PRO A 142 0.34 6.49 -7.58
C PRO A 142 1.22 6.71 -8.82
N ASP A 143 2.16 7.68 -8.77
CA ASP A 143 3.07 7.98 -9.87
C ASP A 143 4.00 6.80 -10.21
N ILE A 144 4.24 5.91 -9.23
CA ILE A 144 5.03 4.69 -9.43
C ILE A 144 4.24 3.52 -10.01
N TYR A 145 2.92 3.65 -10.20
CA TYR A 145 2.06 2.61 -10.77
C TYR A 145 2.25 2.50 -12.28
N ASP A 146 2.49 1.28 -12.73
CA ASP A 146 2.66 0.94 -14.15
C ASP A 146 1.70 -0.20 -14.51
N PRO A 147 0.56 0.10 -15.17
CA PRO A 147 -0.43 -0.91 -15.53
C PRO A 147 0.09 -1.95 -16.52
N SER A 148 1.16 -1.68 -17.27
CA SER A 148 1.74 -2.65 -18.20
C SER A 148 2.36 -3.87 -17.51
N GLN A 149 2.61 -3.79 -16.21
CA GLN A 149 3.11 -4.91 -15.41
C GLN A 149 2.01 -5.91 -15.02
N ILE A 150 0.73 -5.57 -15.23
CA ILE A 150 -0.42 -6.33 -14.74
C ILE A 150 -1.05 -7.09 -15.90
N ASP A 151 -1.21 -8.40 -15.74
CA ASP A 151 -1.84 -9.26 -16.73
C ASP A 151 -3.35 -9.43 -16.49
N MET A 152 -3.78 -9.37 -15.23
CA MET A 152 -5.18 -9.53 -14.81
C MET A 152 -5.53 -8.59 -13.67
N GLN A 153 -6.79 -8.17 -13.63
CA GLN A 153 -7.36 -7.42 -12.51
C GLN A 153 -8.53 -8.19 -11.91
N GLU A 154 -8.52 -8.33 -10.59
CA GLU A 154 -9.61 -8.93 -9.82
C GLU A 154 -10.26 -7.88 -8.96
N MET A 155 -11.57 -7.71 -9.14
CA MET A 155 -12.39 -6.80 -8.36
C MET A 155 -13.04 -7.57 -7.23
N VAL A 156 -12.80 -7.15 -5.98
CA VAL A 156 -13.23 -7.88 -4.78
C VAL A 156 -14.19 -7.01 -3.97
N GLU A 157 -15.31 -7.59 -3.56
CA GLU A 157 -16.25 -6.97 -2.62
C GLU A 157 -15.70 -6.99 -1.19
N SER A 158 -16.03 -5.96 -0.41
CA SER A 158 -15.54 -5.86 0.99
C SER A 158 -15.99 -7.04 1.84
N GLU A 159 -17.24 -7.49 1.65
CA GLU A 159 -17.83 -8.61 2.37
C GLU A 159 -17.13 -9.93 2.06
N GLU A 160 -16.78 -10.17 0.80
CA GLU A 160 -16.00 -11.35 0.39
C GLU A 160 -14.61 -11.35 1.01
N ALA A 161 -13.92 -10.19 0.97
CA ALA A 161 -12.60 -10.04 1.58
C ALA A 161 -12.63 -10.33 3.08
N ILE A 162 -13.63 -9.81 3.81
CA ILE A 162 -13.81 -10.04 5.25
C ILE A 162 -14.13 -11.52 5.53
N ALA A 163 -15.00 -12.13 4.74
CA ALA A 163 -15.36 -13.54 4.89
C ALA A 163 -14.13 -14.43 4.67
N MET A 164 -13.36 -14.17 3.61
CA MET A 164 -12.16 -14.93 3.29
C MET A 164 -11.07 -14.76 4.36
N ALA A 165 -10.87 -13.54 4.90
CA ALA A 165 -9.91 -13.31 5.98
C ALA A 165 -10.25 -14.15 7.21
N ARG A 166 -11.54 -14.24 7.59
CA ARG A 166 -12.01 -15.10 8.69
C ARG A 166 -11.81 -16.59 8.40
N GLU A 167 -12.07 -17.01 7.17
CA GLU A 167 -11.91 -18.40 6.74
C GLU A 167 -10.45 -18.84 6.78
N ILE A 168 -9.51 -18.02 6.32
CA ILE A 168 -8.07 -18.28 6.37
C ILE A 168 -7.60 -18.43 7.82
N ILE A 169 -8.07 -17.57 8.72
CA ILE A 169 -7.76 -17.70 10.15
C ILE A 169 -8.26 -19.04 10.68
N ALA A 170 -9.51 -19.41 10.36
CA ALA A 170 -10.15 -20.61 10.91
C ALA A 170 -9.56 -21.91 10.36
N ARG A 171 -9.17 -21.93 9.06
CA ARG A 171 -8.68 -23.15 8.40
C ARG A 171 -7.18 -23.32 8.47
N GLU A 172 -6.43 -22.21 8.33
CA GLU A 172 -4.98 -22.25 8.15
C GLU A 172 -4.23 -21.63 9.34
N ALA A 173 -4.93 -21.07 10.32
CA ALA A 173 -4.35 -20.32 11.44
C ALA A 173 -3.44 -19.15 10.97
N ILE A 174 -3.69 -18.60 9.78
CA ILE A 174 -2.95 -17.45 9.24
C ILE A 174 -3.76 -16.20 9.55
N PHE A 175 -3.19 -15.31 10.36
CA PHE A 175 -3.79 -14.02 10.67
C PHE A 175 -3.48 -13.03 9.53
N ALA A 176 -4.30 -13.07 8.48
CA ALA A 176 -4.24 -12.15 7.34
C ALA A 176 -5.25 -11.01 7.53
N GLY A 177 -4.91 -9.83 6.96
CA GLY A 177 -5.80 -8.66 6.93
C GLY A 177 -6.52 -8.49 5.60
#